data_2be13093f5103d1aa0c4ebb08aca6a7d
#
_entry.id   2be13093f5103d1aa0c4ebb08aca6a7d
#
_cell.length_a   1.000
_cell.length_b   1.000
_cell.length_c   1.000
_cell.angle_alpha   90.00
_cell.angle_beta   90.00
_cell.angle_gamma   90.00
#
_symmetry.space_group_name_H-M   'P 1'
#
loop_
_entity.id
_entity.type
_entity.pdbx_description
1 polymer ?
#
loop_
_entity_poly.entity_id
_entity_poly.type
_entity_poly.pdbx_seq_one_letter_code
_entity_poly.pdbx_strand_id
1 'polypeptide(L)'
;MLADHRECCLCDPQLDVDEKRRRLTDWRQWLREGGPNEPAIAMGVRQLMKEYPITPEMLEEILSGVEMDLTIQRYSTFDELRVYCYRVASAVGLVSIEIFGYRNPRCREYAIDLGLALQMTNIIRDVWKDFHAGRIYLPQEDLARFNYSEADLAKRQYNEQFIQLMRFEASRAREFFGRAVAELPSEDCRAMAPAEIMRSIYEALLRRIELDNFRVLEKEYRLSKLEKAGRIATQLLKSFVNLRSRTSV
;
A
#
# COMPACT_ATOMS: atom_id res chain seq x y z
N MET A 1 6.53 8.41 -19.04
CA MET A 1 5.83 7.54 -19.98
C MET A 1 4.61 7.04 -19.23
N LEU A 2 3.42 7.60 -19.53
CA LEU A 2 2.16 7.23 -18.90
C LEU A 2 1.78 5.86 -19.47
N ALA A 3 1.75 4.81 -18.62
CA ALA A 3 1.19 3.54 -19.01
C ALA A 3 -0.26 3.77 -19.48
N ASP A 4 -0.56 3.33 -20.69
CA ASP A 4 -1.90 3.40 -21.25
C ASP A 4 -2.84 2.65 -20.30
N HIS A 5 -3.85 3.32 -19.75
CA HIS A 5 -4.85 2.72 -18.85
C HIS A 5 -5.55 1.48 -19.43
N ARG A 6 -5.34 1.18 -20.71
CA ARG A 6 -5.86 0.00 -21.41
C ARG A 6 -5.10 -1.30 -21.09
N GLU A 7 -3.89 -1.23 -20.51
CA GLU A 7 -3.15 -2.44 -20.13
C GLU A 7 -3.48 -2.95 -18.71
N CYS A 8 -4.08 -2.11 -17.83
CA CYS A 8 -4.60 -2.57 -16.54
C CYS A 8 -5.99 -3.19 -16.71
N CYS A 9 -6.02 -4.40 -17.25
CA CYS A 9 -7.25 -5.13 -17.58
C CYS A 9 -8.23 -5.32 -16.42
N LEU A 10 -7.81 -5.13 -15.16
CA LEU A 10 -8.63 -5.33 -13.98
C LEU A 10 -9.30 -4.03 -13.50
N CYS A 11 -8.78 -2.87 -13.92
CA CYS A 11 -9.32 -1.56 -13.55
C CYS A 11 -10.44 -1.08 -14.48
N ASP A 12 -10.77 -1.84 -15.55
CA ASP A 12 -11.82 -1.47 -16.48
C ASP A 12 -13.21 -1.65 -15.81
N PRO A 13 -13.96 -0.56 -15.61
CA PRO A 13 -15.29 -0.62 -14.98
C PRO A 13 -16.34 -1.31 -15.86
N GLN A 14 -16.07 -1.52 -17.14
CA GLN A 14 -16.99 -2.17 -18.07
C GLN A 14 -16.93 -3.69 -18.02
N LEU A 15 -15.89 -4.26 -17.40
CA LEU A 15 -15.74 -5.70 -17.28
C LEU A 15 -16.56 -6.23 -16.11
N ASP A 16 -17.28 -7.33 -16.37
CA ASP A 16 -17.95 -8.07 -15.29
C ASP A 16 -16.94 -8.82 -14.40
N VAL A 17 -17.45 -9.31 -13.26
CA VAL A 17 -16.61 -9.99 -12.25
C VAL A 17 -16.03 -11.30 -12.81
N ASP A 18 -16.75 -12.03 -13.64
CA ASP A 18 -16.31 -13.30 -14.16
C ASP A 18 -15.21 -13.12 -15.22
N GLU A 19 -15.30 -12.07 -16.03
CA GLU A 19 -14.21 -11.71 -16.95
C GLU A 19 -12.96 -11.28 -16.18
N LYS A 20 -13.10 -10.49 -15.11
CA LYS A 20 -11.97 -10.10 -14.25
C LYS A 20 -11.31 -11.33 -13.62
N ARG A 21 -12.09 -12.32 -13.15
CA ARG A 21 -11.57 -13.59 -12.62
C ARG A 21 -10.82 -14.41 -13.67
N ARG A 22 -11.37 -14.50 -14.90
CA ARG A 22 -10.68 -15.18 -16.01
C ARG A 22 -9.31 -14.54 -16.25
N ARG A 23 -9.25 -13.23 -16.34
CA ARG A 23 -7.98 -12.50 -16.52
C ARG A 23 -6.99 -12.71 -15.37
N LEU A 24 -7.46 -12.79 -14.13
CA LEU A 24 -6.59 -13.16 -13.00
C LEU A 24 -6.03 -14.58 -13.15
N THR A 25 -6.85 -15.51 -13.65
CA THR A 25 -6.40 -16.88 -13.96
C THR A 25 -5.34 -16.88 -15.06
N ASP A 26 -5.55 -16.11 -16.14
CA ASP A 26 -4.56 -15.94 -17.20
C ASP A 26 -3.25 -15.35 -16.67
N TRP A 27 -3.33 -14.32 -15.79
CA TRP A 27 -2.15 -13.76 -15.13
C TRP A 27 -1.39 -14.79 -14.30
N ARG A 28 -2.07 -15.64 -13.53
CA ARG A 28 -1.47 -16.74 -12.78
C ARG A 28 -0.71 -17.70 -13.68
N GLN A 29 -1.32 -18.06 -14.81
CA GLN A 29 -0.68 -18.91 -15.81
C GLN A 29 0.53 -18.25 -16.44
N TRP A 30 0.40 -17.01 -16.94
CA TRP A 30 1.50 -16.28 -17.57
C TRP A 30 2.70 -16.11 -16.63
N LEU A 31 2.48 -15.83 -15.38
CA LEU A 31 3.57 -15.67 -14.40
C LEU A 31 4.31 -16.99 -14.11
N ARG A 32 3.64 -18.13 -14.19
CA ARG A 32 4.24 -19.45 -13.96
C ARG A 32 4.90 -20.03 -15.22
N GLU A 33 4.21 -20.02 -16.32
CA GLU A 33 4.57 -20.80 -17.50
C GLU A 33 4.76 -19.95 -18.76
N GLY A 34 4.24 -18.73 -18.76
CA GLY A 34 4.05 -17.94 -19.97
C GLY A 34 2.86 -18.46 -20.78
N GLY A 35 2.73 -17.99 -22.02
CA GLY A 35 1.69 -18.52 -22.88
C GLY A 35 1.32 -17.60 -24.05
N PRO A 36 0.33 -18.04 -24.86
CA PRO A 36 -0.17 -17.23 -25.96
C PRO A 36 -0.84 -15.95 -25.41
N ASN A 37 -0.69 -14.86 -26.15
CA ASN A 37 -1.24 -13.54 -25.79
C ASN A 37 -0.74 -12.97 -24.44
N GLU A 38 0.43 -13.42 -23.97
CA GLU A 38 1.06 -12.92 -22.77
C GLU A 38 1.35 -11.41 -22.90
N PRO A 39 0.89 -10.55 -21.96
CA PRO A 39 1.20 -9.12 -21.98
C PRO A 39 2.69 -8.86 -21.78
N ALA A 40 3.22 -7.80 -22.38
CA ALA A 40 4.62 -7.40 -22.22
C ALA A 40 5.03 -7.22 -20.74
N ILE A 41 4.09 -6.77 -19.90
CA ILE A 41 4.30 -6.64 -18.45
C ILE A 41 4.52 -8.02 -17.80
N ALA A 42 3.74 -9.05 -18.15
CA ALA A 42 3.91 -10.39 -17.59
C ALA A 42 5.27 -10.99 -17.99
N MET A 43 5.68 -10.82 -19.26
CA MET A 43 7.02 -11.19 -19.73
C MET A 43 8.11 -10.47 -18.92
N GLY A 44 7.95 -9.16 -18.67
CA GLY A 44 8.88 -8.38 -17.87
C GLY A 44 8.97 -8.89 -16.43
N VAL A 45 7.85 -9.20 -15.80
CA VAL A 45 7.83 -9.76 -14.43
C VAL A 45 8.53 -11.13 -14.40
N ARG A 46 8.26 -12.01 -15.37
CA ARG A 46 8.98 -13.30 -15.47
C ARG A 46 10.49 -13.14 -15.70
N GLN A 47 10.90 -12.08 -16.39
CA GLN A 47 12.33 -11.77 -16.53
C GLN A 47 12.92 -11.36 -15.19
N LEU A 48 12.22 -10.50 -14.42
CA LEU A 48 12.66 -10.13 -13.07
C LEU A 48 12.75 -11.34 -12.13
N MET A 49 11.84 -12.31 -12.23
CA MET A 49 11.92 -13.56 -11.44
C MET A 49 13.15 -14.42 -11.77
N LYS A 50 13.77 -14.26 -12.93
CA LYS A 50 15.03 -14.92 -13.28
C LYS A 50 16.25 -14.19 -12.72
N GLU A 51 16.15 -12.89 -12.56
CA GLU A 51 17.25 -12.01 -12.14
C GLU A 51 17.28 -11.78 -10.62
N TYR A 52 16.12 -11.87 -9.97
CA TYR A 52 15.94 -11.60 -8.54
C TYR A 52 15.23 -12.77 -7.86
N PRO A 53 15.38 -12.94 -6.53
CA PRO A 53 14.74 -14.04 -5.79
C PRO A 53 13.24 -13.80 -5.55
N ILE A 54 12.52 -13.45 -6.62
CA ILE A 54 11.07 -13.27 -6.61
C ILE A 54 10.43 -14.61 -6.95
N THR A 55 9.60 -15.14 -6.05
CA THR A 55 8.94 -16.42 -6.25
C THR A 55 7.51 -16.27 -6.77
N PRO A 56 6.96 -17.29 -7.45
CA PRO A 56 5.56 -17.27 -7.87
C PRO A 56 4.58 -17.05 -6.71
N GLU A 57 4.90 -17.56 -5.51
CA GLU A 57 4.06 -17.42 -4.32
C GLU A 57 3.96 -15.95 -3.85
N MET A 58 5.05 -15.19 -3.96
CA MET A 58 5.03 -13.75 -3.63
C MET A 58 4.09 -12.98 -4.57
N LEU A 59 4.05 -13.36 -5.84
CA LEU A 59 3.16 -12.74 -6.83
C LEU A 59 1.72 -13.23 -6.67
N GLU A 60 1.53 -14.49 -6.25
CA GLU A 60 0.20 -15.03 -5.95
C GLU A 60 -0.48 -14.29 -4.81
N GLU A 61 0.25 -13.87 -3.78
CA GLU A 61 -0.31 -13.03 -2.71
C GLU A 61 -0.85 -11.70 -3.26
N ILE A 62 -0.13 -11.07 -4.19
CA ILE A 62 -0.60 -9.83 -4.83
C ILE A 62 -1.86 -10.09 -5.65
N LEU A 63 -1.88 -11.14 -6.47
CA LEU A 63 -3.04 -11.51 -7.29
C LEU A 63 -4.25 -11.85 -6.42
N SER A 64 -4.02 -12.58 -5.32
CA SER A 64 -5.06 -12.89 -4.32
C SER A 64 -5.61 -11.63 -3.66
N GLY A 65 -4.78 -10.62 -3.40
CA GLY A 65 -5.21 -9.32 -2.91
C GLY A 65 -6.12 -8.59 -3.90
N VAL A 66 -5.75 -8.59 -5.18
CA VAL A 66 -6.58 -8.01 -6.25
C VAL A 66 -7.90 -8.76 -6.40
N GLU A 67 -7.90 -10.10 -6.24
CA GLU A 67 -9.11 -10.91 -6.28
C GLU A 67 -10.07 -10.59 -5.14
N MET A 68 -9.55 -10.29 -3.94
CA MET A 68 -10.38 -9.82 -2.81
C MET A 68 -11.19 -8.57 -3.16
N ASP A 69 -10.61 -7.63 -3.92
CA ASP A 69 -11.32 -6.42 -4.37
C ASP A 69 -12.49 -6.73 -5.32
N LEU A 70 -12.57 -7.91 -5.90
CA LEU A 70 -13.71 -8.27 -6.75
C LEU A 70 -14.95 -8.69 -5.96
N THR A 71 -14.77 -9.17 -4.72
CA THR A 71 -15.83 -9.83 -3.96
C THR A 71 -16.04 -9.26 -2.56
N ILE A 72 -14.99 -8.75 -1.92
CA ILE A 72 -15.04 -8.27 -0.54
C ILE A 72 -15.23 -6.75 -0.54
N GLN A 73 -16.35 -6.31 -0.02
CA GLN A 73 -16.69 -4.89 0.08
C GLN A 73 -16.65 -4.37 1.51
N ARG A 74 -16.64 -5.27 2.50
CA ARG A 74 -16.68 -4.97 3.93
C ARG A 74 -15.77 -5.94 4.68
N TYR A 75 -15.16 -5.47 5.75
CA TYR A 75 -14.33 -6.26 6.66
C TYR A 75 -14.95 -6.23 8.05
N SER A 76 -15.21 -7.40 8.64
CA SER A 76 -15.82 -7.49 9.97
C SER A 76 -14.86 -7.00 11.05
N THR A 77 -13.58 -7.40 10.93
CA THR A 77 -12.53 -7.12 11.92
C THR A 77 -11.29 -6.50 11.27
N PHE A 78 -10.44 -5.90 12.12
CA PHE A 78 -9.15 -5.42 11.67
C PHE A 78 -8.24 -6.55 11.19
N ASP A 79 -8.31 -7.74 11.77
CA ASP A 79 -7.50 -8.88 11.33
C ASP A 79 -7.84 -9.32 9.91
N GLU A 80 -9.12 -9.30 9.52
CA GLU A 80 -9.54 -9.55 8.14
C GLU A 80 -9.00 -8.45 7.20
N LEU A 81 -9.12 -7.19 7.57
CA LEU A 81 -8.58 -6.06 6.81
C LEU A 81 -7.05 -6.15 6.68
N ARG A 82 -6.36 -6.58 7.73
CA ARG A 82 -4.90 -6.73 7.75
C ARG A 82 -4.42 -7.74 6.71
N VAL A 83 -5.16 -8.84 6.49
CA VAL A 83 -4.86 -9.81 5.43
C VAL A 83 -4.93 -9.15 4.05
N TYR A 84 -5.96 -8.35 3.80
CA TYR A 84 -6.08 -7.57 2.57
C TYR A 84 -4.92 -6.59 2.42
N CYS A 85 -4.65 -5.77 3.43
CA CYS A 85 -3.56 -4.79 3.40
C CYS A 85 -2.20 -5.46 3.15
N TYR A 86 -1.95 -6.62 3.76
CA TYR A 86 -0.74 -7.42 3.50
C TYR A 86 -0.63 -7.77 2.02
N ARG A 87 -1.69 -8.30 1.43
CA ARG A 87 -1.71 -8.78 0.04
C ARG A 87 -1.50 -7.65 -0.97
N VAL A 88 -2.19 -6.52 -0.79
CA VAL A 88 -2.15 -5.42 -1.77
C VAL A 88 -0.99 -4.44 -1.57
N ALA A 89 -0.30 -4.48 -0.43
CA ALA A 89 0.79 -3.54 -0.14
C ALA A 89 2.05 -4.21 0.41
N SER A 90 1.96 -5.03 1.46
CA SER A 90 3.15 -5.68 2.04
C SER A 90 3.79 -6.68 1.07
N ALA A 91 2.99 -7.48 0.36
CA ALA A 91 3.50 -8.41 -0.66
C ALA A 91 4.21 -7.66 -1.80
N VAL A 92 3.69 -6.50 -2.22
CA VAL A 92 4.36 -5.61 -3.17
C VAL A 92 5.67 -5.07 -2.60
N GLY A 93 5.67 -4.70 -1.32
CA GLY A 93 6.88 -4.29 -0.60
C GLY A 93 7.94 -5.38 -0.58
N LEU A 94 7.54 -6.63 -0.27
CA LEU A 94 8.44 -7.79 -0.27
C LEU A 94 9.08 -8.02 -1.64
N VAL A 95 8.29 -8.00 -2.72
CA VAL A 95 8.84 -8.10 -4.10
C VAL A 95 9.80 -6.94 -4.39
N SER A 96 9.47 -5.73 -3.95
CA SER A 96 10.30 -4.54 -4.20
C SER A 96 11.67 -4.63 -3.51
N ILE A 97 11.75 -5.12 -2.27
CA ILE A 97 13.03 -5.23 -1.55
C ILE A 97 13.94 -6.31 -2.13
N GLU A 98 13.40 -7.37 -2.76
CA GLU A 98 14.21 -8.33 -3.50
C GLU A 98 14.93 -7.65 -4.69
N ILE A 99 14.28 -6.69 -5.35
CA ILE A 99 14.87 -5.91 -6.44
C ILE A 99 15.87 -4.87 -5.90
N PHE A 100 15.58 -4.21 -4.78
CA PHE A 100 16.48 -3.22 -4.17
C PHE A 100 17.76 -3.88 -3.65
N GLY A 101 17.68 -5.14 -3.28
CA GLY A 101 18.75 -5.91 -2.64
C GLY A 101 18.92 -5.52 -1.16
N TYR A 102 18.95 -6.52 -0.31
CA TYR A 102 19.19 -6.35 1.13
C TYR A 102 20.13 -7.46 1.61
N ARG A 103 20.74 -7.24 2.79
CA ARG A 103 21.67 -8.19 3.41
C ARG A 103 21.07 -8.86 4.64
N ASN A 104 20.30 -8.09 5.39
CA ASN A 104 19.71 -8.52 6.65
C ASN A 104 18.25 -8.95 6.45
N PRO A 105 17.88 -10.20 6.79
CA PRO A 105 16.50 -10.69 6.64
C PRO A 105 15.43 -9.85 7.35
N ARG A 106 15.78 -9.05 8.37
CA ARG A 106 14.85 -8.12 9.03
C ARG A 106 14.25 -7.08 8.08
N CYS A 107 14.86 -6.85 6.91
CA CYS A 107 14.25 -6.02 5.87
C CYS A 107 12.89 -6.55 5.41
N ARG A 108 12.59 -7.84 5.59
CA ARG A 108 11.28 -8.40 5.26
C ARG A 108 10.21 -7.91 6.23
N GLU A 109 10.49 -7.89 7.54
CA GLU A 109 9.59 -7.34 8.55
C GLU A 109 9.38 -5.82 8.33
N TYR A 110 10.47 -5.10 8.05
CA TYR A 110 10.40 -3.70 7.62
C TYR A 110 9.45 -3.50 6.43
N ALA A 111 9.56 -4.32 5.37
CA ALA A 111 8.72 -4.18 4.17
C ALA A 111 7.25 -4.51 4.47
N ILE A 112 6.99 -5.51 5.32
CA ILE A 112 5.64 -5.90 5.74
C ILE A 112 4.98 -4.74 6.50
N ASP A 113 5.62 -4.24 7.55
CA ASP A 113 5.05 -3.17 8.37
C ASP A 113 4.92 -1.86 7.61
N LEU A 114 5.89 -1.53 6.75
CA LEU A 114 5.78 -0.35 5.89
C LEU A 114 4.60 -0.48 4.92
N GLY A 115 4.42 -1.64 4.28
CA GLY A 115 3.28 -1.90 3.38
C GLY A 115 1.94 -1.70 4.10
N LEU A 116 1.78 -2.26 5.31
CA LEU A 116 0.59 -2.07 6.14
C LEU A 116 0.35 -0.59 6.46
N ALA A 117 1.39 0.15 6.87
CA ALA A 117 1.30 1.57 7.17
C ALA A 117 0.86 2.41 5.97
N LEU A 118 1.42 2.11 4.79
CA LEU A 118 1.06 2.80 3.55
C LEU A 118 -0.40 2.53 3.18
N GLN A 119 -0.85 1.28 3.26
CA GLN A 119 -2.23 0.92 2.90
C GLN A 119 -3.24 1.47 3.90
N MET A 120 -2.97 1.42 5.20
CA MET A 120 -3.82 2.06 6.21
C MET A 120 -3.94 3.57 5.96
N THR A 121 -2.85 4.22 5.56
CA THR A 121 -2.89 5.65 5.19
C THR A 121 -3.75 5.90 3.96
N ASN A 122 -3.73 5.00 2.95
CA ASN A 122 -4.63 5.08 1.80
C ASN A 122 -6.10 4.95 2.24
N ILE A 123 -6.42 3.95 3.05
CA ILE A 123 -7.77 3.72 3.56
C ILE A 123 -8.28 4.94 4.32
N ILE A 124 -7.47 5.53 5.20
CA ILE A 124 -7.80 6.75 5.94
C ILE A 124 -8.07 7.92 4.99
N ARG A 125 -7.23 8.08 3.96
CA ARG A 125 -7.34 9.17 2.99
C ARG A 125 -8.58 9.05 2.10
N ASP A 126 -8.89 7.82 1.68
CA ASP A 126 -9.82 7.57 0.59
C ASP A 126 -11.21 7.12 1.06
N VAL A 127 -11.54 7.20 2.37
CA VAL A 127 -12.82 6.74 2.96
C VAL A 127 -14.04 7.11 2.13
N TRP A 128 -14.13 8.38 1.69
CA TRP A 128 -15.27 8.85 0.91
C TRP A 128 -15.26 8.33 -0.53
N LYS A 129 -14.09 8.27 -1.14
CA LYS A 129 -13.92 7.75 -2.50
C LYS A 129 -14.26 6.27 -2.58
N ASP A 130 -13.80 5.50 -1.59
CA ASP A 130 -14.04 4.06 -1.51
C ASP A 130 -15.51 3.77 -1.25
N PHE A 131 -16.17 4.56 -0.39
CA PHE A 131 -17.61 4.46 -0.17
C PHE A 131 -18.40 4.65 -1.47
N HIS A 132 -18.05 5.62 -2.32
CA HIS A 132 -18.68 5.83 -3.62
C HIS A 132 -18.44 4.69 -4.61
N ALA A 133 -17.33 3.98 -4.45
CA ALA A 133 -17.04 2.77 -5.21
C ALA A 133 -17.72 1.52 -4.62
N GLY A 134 -18.61 1.69 -3.61
CA GLY A 134 -19.34 0.61 -2.96
C GLY A 134 -18.54 -0.11 -1.85
N ARG A 135 -17.36 0.38 -1.48
CA ARG A 135 -16.46 -0.27 -0.52
C ARG A 135 -16.32 0.51 0.77
N ILE A 136 -16.26 -0.20 1.89
CA ILE A 136 -15.87 0.35 3.19
C ILE A 136 -14.77 -0.53 3.75
N TYR A 137 -13.55 0.00 3.78
CA TYR A 137 -12.40 -0.71 4.34
C TYR A 137 -12.27 -0.53 5.85
N LEU A 138 -12.91 0.49 6.46
CA LEU A 138 -12.96 0.63 7.90
C LEU A 138 -13.63 -0.59 8.53
N PRO A 139 -12.98 -1.30 9.50
CA PRO A 139 -13.56 -2.50 10.11
C PRO A 139 -14.90 -2.22 10.75
N GLN A 140 -15.87 -3.13 10.58
CA GLN A 140 -17.21 -2.98 11.16
C GLN A 140 -17.16 -2.94 12.69
N GLU A 141 -16.24 -3.69 13.33
CA GLU A 141 -16.02 -3.64 14.76
C GLU A 141 -15.60 -2.25 15.24
N ASP A 142 -14.79 -1.52 14.45
CA ASP A 142 -14.34 -0.18 14.80
C ASP A 142 -15.44 0.86 14.55
N LEU A 143 -16.21 0.73 13.47
CA LEU A 143 -17.41 1.52 13.24
C LEU A 143 -18.37 1.40 14.45
N ALA A 144 -18.64 0.17 14.89
CA ALA A 144 -19.49 -0.10 16.05
C ALA A 144 -18.88 0.45 17.35
N ARG A 145 -17.59 0.28 17.57
CA ARG A 145 -16.85 0.77 18.75
C ARG A 145 -16.98 2.28 18.95
N PHE A 146 -16.96 3.04 17.86
CA PHE A 146 -17.06 4.49 17.88
C PHE A 146 -18.47 5.02 17.63
N ASN A 147 -19.50 4.14 17.62
CA ASN A 147 -20.89 4.49 17.36
C ASN A 147 -21.05 5.29 16.06
N TYR A 148 -20.33 4.90 15.01
CA TYR A 148 -20.42 5.49 13.69
C TYR A 148 -20.88 4.41 12.69
N SER A 149 -21.94 4.67 11.95
CA SER A 149 -22.57 3.69 11.06
C SER A 149 -22.29 3.97 9.57
N GLU A 150 -22.53 2.96 8.71
CA GLU A 150 -22.54 3.16 7.26
C GLU A 150 -23.58 4.21 6.83
N ALA A 151 -24.70 4.33 7.55
CA ALA A 151 -25.71 5.36 7.29
C ALA A 151 -25.18 6.77 7.62
N ASP A 152 -24.35 6.91 8.64
CA ASP A 152 -23.68 8.18 8.97
C ASP A 152 -22.65 8.54 7.90
N LEU A 153 -21.90 7.54 7.42
CA LEU A 153 -20.96 7.71 6.32
C LEU A 153 -21.68 8.15 5.03
N ALA A 154 -22.81 7.50 4.69
CA ALA A 154 -23.64 7.85 3.53
C ALA A 154 -24.15 9.29 3.58
N LYS A 155 -24.44 9.81 4.77
CA LYS A 155 -24.86 11.19 5.00
C LYS A 155 -23.69 12.17 5.15
N ARG A 156 -22.45 11.71 4.99
CA ARG A 156 -21.23 12.51 5.25
C ARG A 156 -21.23 13.14 6.65
N GLN A 157 -21.67 12.43 7.66
CA GLN A 157 -21.72 12.98 9.01
C GLN A 157 -20.30 13.14 9.56
N TYR A 158 -19.79 14.36 9.46
CA TYR A 158 -18.53 14.76 10.06
C TYR A 158 -18.79 15.23 11.49
N ASN A 159 -18.57 14.36 12.45
CA ASN A 159 -18.84 14.58 13.88
C ASN A 159 -17.69 14.03 14.75
N GLU A 160 -17.80 14.16 16.07
CA GLU A 160 -16.76 13.71 17.00
C GLU A 160 -16.55 12.19 16.95
N GLN A 161 -17.60 11.40 16.74
CA GLN A 161 -17.51 9.94 16.57
C GLN A 161 -16.63 9.57 15.37
N PHE A 162 -16.85 10.22 14.24
CA PHE A 162 -16.02 10.03 13.05
C PHE A 162 -14.57 10.42 13.31
N ILE A 163 -14.33 11.57 13.96
CA ILE A 163 -12.98 12.04 14.26
C ILE A 163 -12.25 11.06 15.18
N GLN A 164 -12.94 10.53 16.22
CA GLN A 164 -12.35 9.55 17.13
C GLN A 164 -12.04 8.22 16.43
N LEU A 165 -12.94 7.73 15.58
CA LEU A 165 -12.69 6.57 14.72
C LEU A 165 -11.44 6.78 13.86
N MET A 166 -11.36 7.90 13.15
CA MET A 166 -10.22 8.19 12.27
C MET A 166 -8.91 8.38 13.03
N ARG A 167 -8.93 8.95 14.23
CA ARG A 167 -7.76 9.01 15.12
C ARG A 167 -7.28 7.62 15.54
N PHE A 168 -8.20 6.73 15.82
CA PHE A 168 -7.89 5.35 16.16
C PHE A 168 -7.23 4.61 14.99
N GLU A 169 -7.78 4.72 13.78
CA GLU A 169 -7.17 4.15 12.58
C GLU A 169 -5.80 4.76 12.26
N ALA A 170 -5.66 6.07 12.45
CA ALA A 170 -4.37 6.74 12.28
C ALA A 170 -3.33 6.26 13.31
N SER A 171 -3.74 5.95 14.54
CA SER A 171 -2.83 5.38 15.54
C SER A 171 -2.30 4.01 15.13
N ARG A 172 -3.13 3.15 14.51
CA ARG A 172 -2.70 1.87 13.92
C ARG A 172 -1.67 2.09 12.81
N ALA A 173 -1.95 3.02 11.89
CA ALA A 173 -1.01 3.33 10.82
C ALA A 173 0.34 3.81 11.36
N ARG A 174 0.33 4.65 12.40
CA ARG A 174 1.57 5.13 13.08
C ARG A 174 2.32 4.03 13.79
N GLU A 175 1.62 3.09 14.40
CA GLU A 175 2.25 1.92 15.02
C GLU A 175 3.02 1.09 13.98
N PHE A 176 2.42 0.84 12.80
CA PHE A 176 3.11 0.16 11.70
C PHE A 176 4.30 0.96 11.18
N PHE A 177 4.18 2.29 11.01
CA PHE A 177 5.35 3.11 10.66
C PHE A 177 6.46 3.01 11.71
N GLY A 178 6.11 3.04 13.01
CA GLY A 178 7.07 2.91 14.10
C GLY A 178 7.80 1.57 14.09
N ARG A 179 7.06 0.47 13.87
CA ARG A 179 7.65 -0.87 13.74
C ARG A 179 8.56 -0.97 12.54
N ALA A 180 8.12 -0.49 11.38
CA ALA A 180 8.97 -0.47 10.18
C ALA A 180 10.30 0.24 10.44
N VAL A 181 10.29 1.41 11.09
CA VAL A 181 11.53 2.12 11.43
C VAL A 181 12.43 1.31 12.36
N ALA A 182 11.85 0.60 13.34
CA ALA A 182 12.60 -0.22 14.29
C ALA A 182 13.22 -1.47 13.64
N GLU A 183 12.57 -2.01 12.59
CA GLU A 183 13.05 -3.19 11.88
C GLU A 183 14.07 -2.88 10.77
N LEU A 184 14.23 -1.63 10.34
CA LEU A 184 15.16 -1.28 9.27
C LEU A 184 16.61 -1.40 9.72
N PRO A 185 17.39 -2.38 9.19
CA PRO A 185 18.79 -2.54 9.55
C PRO A 185 19.63 -1.38 9.02
N SER A 186 20.57 -0.92 9.84
CA SER A 186 21.42 0.21 9.49
C SER A 186 22.30 -0.03 8.25
N GLU A 187 22.71 -1.28 8.02
CA GLU A 187 23.49 -1.71 6.85
C GLU A 187 22.70 -1.64 5.55
N ASP A 188 21.36 -1.73 5.61
CA ASP A 188 20.49 -1.77 4.44
C ASP A 188 19.76 -0.44 4.17
N CYS A 189 19.95 0.58 5.02
CA CYS A 189 19.31 1.91 4.85
C CYS A 189 19.51 2.50 3.44
N ARG A 190 20.64 2.21 2.79
CA ARG A 190 20.90 2.71 1.43
C ARG A 190 20.09 1.95 0.38
N ALA A 191 20.05 0.63 0.46
CA ALA A 191 19.28 -0.20 -0.43
C ALA A 191 17.78 0.13 -0.30
N MET A 192 17.31 0.38 0.93
CA MET A 192 15.94 0.74 1.22
C MET A 192 15.59 2.22 0.98
N ALA A 193 16.49 3.03 0.42
CA ALA A 193 16.24 4.46 0.18
C ALA A 193 14.94 4.73 -0.64
N PRO A 194 14.57 3.95 -1.67
CA PRO A 194 13.29 4.15 -2.36
C PRO A 194 12.07 3.93 -1.45
N ALA A 195 12.12 2.90 -0.60
CA ALA A 195 11.05 2.62 0.37
C ALA A 195 10.97 3.71 1.45
N GLU A 196 12.11 4.23 1.93
CA GLU A 196 12.17 5.33 2.89
C GLU A 196 11.63 6.66 2.32
N ILE A 197 11.80 6.89 1.02
CA ILE A 197 11.16 8.01 0.33
C ILE A 197 9.63 7.87 0.40
N MET A 198 9.11 6.68 0.10
CA MET A 198 7.66 6.40 0.18
C MET A 198 7.16 6.57 1.61
N ARG A 199 7.87 6.02 2.62
CA ARG A 199 7.54 6.21 4.04
C ARG A 199 7.42 7.69 4.38
N SER A 200 8.43 8.49 4.04
CA SER A 200 8.46 9.93 4.31
C SER A 200 7.28 10.68 3.69
N ILE A 201 6.88 10.31 2.47
CA ILE A 201 5.74 10.91 1.76
C ILE A 201 4.43 10.58 2.48
N TYR A 202 4.23 9.32 2.84
CA TYR A 202 3.00 8.85 3.46
C TYR A 202 2.84 9.31 4.90
N GLU A 203 3.91 9.34 5.70
CA GLU A 203 3.88 9.95 7.03
C GLU A 203 3.47 11.44 6.99
N ALA A 204 3.95 12.17 5.98
CA ALA A 204 3.55 13.55 5.82
C ALA A 204 2.10 13.71 5.37
N LEU A 205 1.63 12.79 4.54
CA LEU A 205 0.24 12.76 4.10
C LEU A 205 -0.67 12.47 5.30
N LEU A 206 -0.36 11.44 6.10
CA LEU A 206 -1.11 11.10 7.31
C LEU A 206 -1.12 12.27 8.28
N ARG A 207 0.04 12.86 8.56
CA ARG A 207 0.15 14.04 9.42
C ARG A 207 -0.71 15.21 8.94
N ARG A 208 -0.78 15.45 7.62
CA ARG A 208 -1.64 16.51 7.06
C ARG A 208 -3.11 16.23 7.32
N ILE A 209 -3.55 14.99 7.17
CA ILE A 209 -4.92 14.55 7.43
C ILE A 209 -5.26 14.75 8.91
N GLU A 210 -4.37 14.34 9.81
CA GLU A 210 -4.53 14.49 11.26
C GLU A 210 -4.63 15.97 11.70
N LEU A 211 -3.71 16.82 11.21
CA LEU A 211 -3.69 18.24 11.53
C LEU A 211 -4.95 18.97 11.08
N ASP A 212 -5.64 18.46 10.10
CA ASP A 212 -6.89 18.99 9.59
C ASP A 212 -8.12 18.22 10.13
N ASN A 213 -7.95 17.51 11.23
CA ASN A 213 -8.99 16.73 11.89
C ASN A 213 -9.75 15.77 10.97
N PHE A 214 -9.04 15.12 10.02
CA PHE A 214 -9.61 14.07 9.16
C PHE A 214 -10.81 14.52 8.29
N ARG A 215 -10.73 15.67 7.64
CA ARG A 215 -11.80 16.14 6.73
C ARG A 215 -11.84 15.37 5.40
N VAL A 216 -11.61 14.07 5.43
CA VAL A 216 -11.55 13.18 4.27
C VAL A 216 -12.91 12.94 3.61
N LEU A 217 -14.00 13.25 4.30
CA LEU A 217 -15.34 13.25 3.72
C LEU A 217 -15.62 14.47 2.84
N GLU A 218 -14.88 15.56 3.03
CA GLU A 218 -15.13 16.85 2.40
C GLU A 218 -14.14 17.15 1.26
N LYS A 219 -12.89 16.69 1.40
CA LYS A 219 -11.80 17.02 0.47
C LYS A 219 -10.79 15.89 0.29
N GLU A 220 -10.10 15.92 -0.84
CA GLU A 220 -8.99 15.01 -1.12
C GLU A 220 -7.66 15.57 -0.59
N TYR A 221 -6.83 14.69 -0.06
CA TYR A 221 -5.49 15.03 0.43
C TYR A 221 -4.42 14.51 -0.53
N ARG A 222 -3.56 15.42 -0.96
CA ARG A 222 -2.41 15.11 -1.81
C ARG A 222 -1.23 15.99 -1.41
N LEU A 223 -0.01 15.47 -1.52
CA LEU A 223 1.18 16.30 -1.46
C LEU A 223 1.47 16.88 -2.85
N SER A 224 1.88 18.14 -2.88
CA SER A 224 2.31 18.80 -4.13
C SER A 224 3.59 18.15 -4.69
N LYS A 225 3.86 18.38 -5.98
CA LYS A 225 5.09 17.90 -6.63
C LYS A 225 6.35 18.42 -5.93
N LEU A 226 6.35 19.68 -5.47
CA LEU A 226 7.47 20.31 -4.77
C LEU A 226 7.73 19.65 -3.41
N GLU A 227 6.67 19.35 -2.62
CA GLU A 227 6.80 18.67 -1.35
C GLU A 227 7.37 17.25 -1.52
N LYS A 228 6.91 16.52 -2.54
CA LYS A 228 7.46 15.20 -2.89
C LYS A 228 8.93 15.30 -3.29
N ALA A 229 9.28 16.26 -4.15
CA ALA A 229 10.65 16.49 -4.59
C ALA A 229 11.57 16.84 -3.41
N GLY A 230 11.12 17.70 -2.48
CA GLY A 230 11.86 18.04 -1.27
C GLY A 230 12.15 16.82 -0.38
N ARG A 231 11.17 15.90 -0.25
CA ARG A 231 11.34 14.65 0.52
C ARG A 231 12.31 13.70 -0.14
N ILE A 232 12.23 13.55 -1.47
CA ILE A 232 13.19 12.78 -2.25
C ILE A 232 14.61 13.31 -2.03
N ALA A 233 14.81 14.62 -2.20
CA ALA A 233 16.11 15.25 -2.01
C ALA A 233 16.64 15.05 -0.58
N THR A 234 15.79 15.20 0.44
CA THR A 234 16.17 14.99 1.85
C THR A 234 16.60 13.55 2.12
N GLN A 235 15.90 12.57 1.58
CA GLN A 235 16.24 11.16 1.78
C GLN A 235 17.52 10.76 1.04
N LEU A 236 17.70 11.26 -0.17
CA LEU A 236 18.96 11.05 -0.91
C LEU A 236 20.14 11.66 -0.15
N LEU A 237 20.02 12.88 0.38
CA LEU A 237 21.06 13.50 1.20
C LEU A 237 21.39 12.67 2.45
N LYS A 238 20.40 12.16 3.17
CA LYS A 238 20.61 11.26 4.32
C LYS A 238 21.37 10.00 3.93
N SER A 239 21.04 9.41 2.79
CA SER A 239 21.72 8.22 2.26
C SER A 239 23.19 8.49 1.94
N PHE A 240 23.55 9.71 1.51
CA PHE A 240 24.93 10.13 1.26
C PHE A 240 25.71 10.48 2.54
N VAL A 241 25.07 11.10 3.54
CA VAL A 241 25.74 11.49 4.81
C VAL A 241 26.11 10.25 5.61
N ASN A 242 25.25 9.24 5.67
CA ASN A 242 25.56 7.96 6.33
C ASN A 242 26.76 7.21 5.70
N LEU A 243 27.17 7.57 4.49
CA LEU A 243 28.39 7.05 3.86
C LEU A 243 29.67 7.67 4.45
N ARG A 244 29.66 8.99 4.76
CA ARG A 244 30.86 9.68 5.25
C ARG A 244 31.24 9.28 6.68
N SER A 245 30.25 8.92 7.51
CA SER A 245 30.54 8.48 8.89
C SER A 245 31.13 7.08 8.99
N ARG A 246 31.08 6.25 7.93
CA ARG A 246 31.67 4.89 7.91
C ARG A 246 33.02 4.77 7.22
N THR A 247 33.48 5.80 6.48
CA THR A 247 34.78 5.84 5.84
C THR A 247 35.87 6.47 6.72
N SER A 248 35.53 6.84 7.96
CA SER A 248 36.41 7.50 8.91
C SER A 248 36.77 6.61 10.14
N VAL A 249 36.76 5.27 9.96
CA VAL A 249 37.25 4.30 10.97
C VAL A 249 38.22 3.36 10.32
#